data_dfca576cfbbac6b3a82c2693a85b0175
#
_entry.id   dfca576cfbbac6b3a82c2693a85b0175
#
_cell.length_a   1.000
_cell.length_b   1.000
_cell.length_c   1.000
_cell.angle_alpha   90.00
_cell.angle_beta   90.00
_cell.angle_gamma   90.00
#
_symmetry.space_group_name_H-M   'P 1'
#
loop_
_entity.id
_entity.type
_entity.pdbx_description
1 polymer ?
#
loop_
_entity_poly.entity_id
_entity_poly.type
_entity_poly.pdbx_seq_one_letter_code
_entity_poly.pdbx_strand_id
1 'polypeptide(L)'
;MLPSTIQKVLFVIITLLCINYLAVIFTGRLWKNHRQASLEGFADKTDDSLHVWLDNTHLYDKFYADVYDELTSSANKSRASAAYCISRWKKKTDPARMSLLDIGCGTGQAAIGFAKLGISKVCGLDNSTAMIEKAKGNQALEKDSSKLALEWRVGDATDAGAAHGNEFTHATLFYFSIYYLKDKPAFFKNLYRWIAPGGSICVEVVNKYKFDPMFQSAAPFVGFSLQKYTKKRENTSKITFNKFQYEGTFNLLEEGDKAEAAEFREVITFKDSSTVRRQKHTFYMPDLKEIIKAADAAGFQYMGYQDMMGLGFEYAYMLFFDKH
;
A
#
# COMPACT_ATOMS: atom_id res chain seq x y z
N MET A 1 -17.60 28.27 35.46
CA MET A 1 -16.13 28.08 35.43
C MET A 1 -15.85 26.58 35.51
N LEU A 2 -15.05 26.04 34.61
CA LEU A 2 -14.61 24.63 34.67
C LEU A 2 -13.71 24.41 35.89
N PRO A 3 -13.80 23.26 36.59
CA PRO A 3 -12.94 22.93 37.71
C PRO A 3 -11.44 23.05 37.32
N SER A 4 -10.61 23.53 38.23
CA SER A 4 -9.18 23.80 38.00
C SER A 4 -8.40 22.57 37.47
N THR A 5 -8.84 21.38 37.88
CA THR A 5 -8.28 20.09 37.42
C THR A 5 -8.54 19.86 35.91
N ILE A 6 -9.77 20.17 35.46
CA ILE A 6 -10.14 20.03 34.02
C ILE A 6 -9.36 21.05 33.15
N GLN A 7 -9.18 22.27 33.67
CA GLN A 7 -8.37 23.28 32.98
C GLN A 7 -6.91 22.84 32.81
N LYS A 8 -6.33 22.23 33.86
CA LYS A 8 -4.95 21.69 33.76
C LYS A 8 -4.84 20.53 32.78
N VAL A 9 -5.81 19.61 32.79
CA VAL A 9 -5.85 18.49 31.84
C VAL A 9 -6.01 18.99 30.39
N LEU A 10 -6.91 19.94 30.15
CA LEU A 10 -7.08 20.56 28.82
C LEU A 10 -5.79 21.29 28.37
N PHE A 11 -5.13 22.01 29.26
CA PHE A 11 -3.87 22.68 28.96
C PHE A 11 -2.79 21.68 28.56
N VAL A 12 -2.64 20.56 29.28
CA VAL A 12 -1.67 19.50 28.95
C VAL A 12 -1.98 18.88 27.59
N ILE A 13 -3.26 18.58 27.32
CA ILE A 13 -3.68 18.00 26.02
C ILE A 13 -3.38 18.98 24.89
N ILE A 14 -3.72 20.25 25.02
CA ILE A 14 -3.45 21.26 23.99
C ILE A 14 -1.93 21.42 23.79
N THR A 15 -1.15 21.43 24.85
CA THR A 15 0.31 21.54 24.77
C THR A 15 0.91 20.33 24.06
N LEU A 16 0.46 19.11 24.34
CA LEU A 16 0.91 17.89 23.67
C LEU A 16 0.51 17.89 22.17
N LEU A 17 -0.68 18.37 21.84
CA LEU A 17 -1.11 18.53 20.44
C LEU A 17 -0.26 19.57 19.71
N CYS A 18 0.06 20.70 20.34
CA CYS A 18 0.95 21.72 19.77
C CYS A 18 2.38 21.18 19.57
N ILE A 19 2.92 20.45 20.54
CA ILE A 19 4.25 19.83 20.43
C ILE A 19 4.28 18.82 19.29
N ASN A 20 3.24 17.97 19.18
CA ASN A 20 3.13 16.99 18.09
C ASN A 20 3.01 17.69 16.71
N TYR A 21 2.21 18.75 16.63
CA TYR A 21 2.09 19.58 15.43
C TYR A 21 3.41 20.24 15.02
N LEU A 22 4.13 20.83 15.99
CA LEU A 22 5.45 21.40 15.75
C LEU A 22 6.49 20.34 15.36
N ALA A 23 6.46 19.16 15.98
CA ALA A 23 7.33 18.05 15.61
C ALA A 23 7.09 17.59 14.17
N VAL A 24 5.82 17.48 13.74
CA VAL A 24 5.44 17.13 12.35
C VAL A 24 5.93 18.20 11.36
N ILE A 25 5.78 19.50 11.70
CA ILE A 25 6.28 20.60 10.86
C ILE A 25 7.83 20.58 10.80
N PHE A 26 8.49 20.33 11.93
CA PHE A 26 9.96 20.34 12.01
C PHE A 26 10.57 19.13 11.32
N THR A 27 10.02 17.94 11.53
CA THR A 27 10.44 16.73 10.80
C THR A 27 10.11 16.84 9.30
N GLY A 28 8.94 17.36 8.94
CA GLY A 28 8.59 17.63 7.53
C GLY A 28 9.50 18.66 6.86
N ARG A 29 10.03 19.67 7.61
CA ARG A 29 11.02 20.63 7.10
C ARG A 29 12.41 20.05 6.97
N LEU A 30 12.85 19.16 7.88
CA LEU A 30 14.15 18.49 7.81
C LEU A 30 14.19 17.47 6.65
N TRP A 31 13.06 16.83 6.31
CA TRP A 31 12.95 15.94 5.16
C TRP A 31 12.87 16.67 3.80
N LYS A 32 12.48 17.95 3.78
CA LYS A 32 12.43 18.77 2.55
C LYS A 32 13.77 18.97 1.85
N ASN A 33 14.90 18.76 2.54
CA ASN A 33 16.23 19.03 1.99
C ASN A 33 16.90 17.87 1.25
N HIS A 34 16.26 16.72 1.12
CA HIS A 34 16.92 15.51 0.58
C HIS A 34 16.17 14.74 -0.48
N ARG A 35 15.52 15.34 -1.48
CA ARG A 35 15.32 14.64 -2.76
C ARG A 35 14.78 15.59 -3.83
N GLN A 36 15.66 15.89 -4.75
CA GLN A 36 15.28 16.36 -6.09
C GLN A 36 14.79 15.13 -6.87
N ALA A 37 13.47 14.91 -6.93
CA ALA A 37 12.92 13.91 -7.84
C ALA A 37 13.23 14.37 -9.27
N SER A 38 13.92 13.55 -10.04
CA SER A 38 14.19 13.85 -11.44
C SER A 38 12.90 13.69 -12.25
N LEU A 39 12.55 14.72 -13.02
CA LEU A 39 11.40 14.73 -13.93
C LEU A 39 11.74 14.11 -15.31
N GLU A 40 12.77 13.31 -15.40
CA GLU A 40 13.33 12.81 -16.68
C GLU A 40 12.35 11.97 -17.53
N GLY A 41 11.23 11.51 -16.98
CA GLY A 41 10.21 10.76 -17.74
C GLY A 41 9.28 11.59 -18.62
N PHE A 42 9.39 12.94 -18.64
CA PHE A 42 8.45 13.83 -19.31
C PHE A 42 9.05 14.65 -20.47
N ALA A 43 10.34 14.48 -20.77
CA ALA A 43 11.05 15.38 -21.68
C ALA A 43 10.63 15.30 -23.16
N ASP A 44 9.79 14.34 -23.58
CA ASP A 44 9.63 14.03 -25.02
C ASP A 44 8.21 13.89 -25.55
N LYS A 45 7.17 14.48 -24.94
CA LYS A 45 5.84 14.52 -25.59
C LYS A 45 5.14 15.85 -25.41
N THR A 46 5.50 16.81 -26.23
CA THR A 46 4.59 17.88 -26.62
C THR A 46 3.63 17.29 -27.66
N ASP A 47 2.56 16.67 -27.22
CA ASP A 47 1.48 16.23 -28.09
C ASP A 47 0.13 16.58 -27.47
N ASP A 48 -0.75 17.13 -28.27
CA ASP A 48 -2.12 17.59 -27.97
C ASP A 48 -3.09 16.44 -27.59
N SER A 49 -2.59 15.23 -27.42
CA SER A 49 -3.31 14.03 -26.91
C SER A 49 -3.58 14.05 -25.38
N LEU A 50 -3.49 15.20 -24.75
CA LEU A 50 -3.53 15.47 -23.30
C LEU A 50 -4.85 15.07 -22.59
N HIS A 51 -5.77 14.41 -23.28
CA HIS A 51 -7.02 13.92 -22.69
C HIS A 51 -7.06 12.40 -22.47
N VAL A 52 -5.96 11.69 -22.71
CA VAL A 52 -5.89 10.25 -22.50
C VAL A 52 -5.60 9.93 -21.04
N TRP A 53 -6.44 9.09 -20.45
CA TRP A 53 -6.21 8.52 -19.12
C TRP A 53 -5.27 7.32 -19.23
N LEU A 54 -4.15 7.37 -18.49
CA LEU A 54 -3.31 6.18 -18.31
C LEU A 54 -4.10 5.18 -17.44
N ASP A 55 -4.14 3.94 -17.88
CA ASP A 55 -4.80 2.84 -17.19
C ASP A 55 -3.84 1.99 -16.34
N ASN A 56 -4.35 0.94 -15.71
CA ASN A 56 -3.57 0.04 -14.86
C ASN A 56 -2.28 -0.49 -15.51
N THR A 57 -2.20 -0.54 -16.83
CA THR A 57 -1.05 -1.09 -17.56
C THR A 57 0.10 -0.10 -17.66
N HIS A 58 -0.20 1.21 -17.65
CA HIS A 58 0.76 2.27 -17.99
C HIS A 58 1.03 3.26 -16.87
N LEU A 59 0.23 3.23 -15.77
CA LEU A 59 0.32 4.26 -14.74
C LEU A 59 1.55 4.13 -13.81
N TYR A 60 2.04 2.91 -13.58
CA TYR A 60 3.18 2.65 -12.69
C TYR A 60 4.52 2.81 -13.43
N ASP A 61 4.73 3.96 -14.07
CA ASP A 61 5.97 4.34 -14.73
C ASP A 61 7.01 4.94 -13.75
N LYS A 62 8.16 5.37 -14.29
CA LYS A 62 9.24 5.96 -13.50
C LYS A 62 8.78 7.16 -12.68
N PHE A 63 8.01 8.08 -13.27
CA PHE A 63 7.53 9.26 -12.56
C PHE A 63 6.69 8.86 -11.34
N TYR A 64 5.70 7.97 -11.55
CA TYR A 64 4.80 7.58 -10.47
C TYR A 64 5.55 6.79 -9.39
N ALA A 65 6.50 5.91 -9.75
CA ALA A 65 7.36 5.22 -8.81
C ALA A 65 8.19 6.19 -7.95
N ASP A 66 8.68 7.30 -8.52
CA ASP A 66 9.49 8.28 -7.81
C ASP A 66 8.69 9.07 -6.76
N VAL A 67 7.41 9.34 -7.02
CA VAL A 67 6.54 10.10 -6.09
C VAL A 67 5.68 9.23 -5.18
N TYR A 68 5.59 7.93 -5.43
CA TYR A 68 4.67 6.99 -4.80
C TYR A 68 4.79 6.97 -3.27
N ASP A 69 6.00 6.83 -2.74
CA ASP A 69 6.23 6.74 -1.30
C ASP A 69 5.84 8.04 -0.57
N GLU A 70 6.08 9.19 -1.19
CA GLU A 70 5.69 10.50 -0.64
C GLU A 70 4.17 10.68 -0.71
N LEU A 71 3.55 10.28 -1.82
CA LEU A 71 2.12 10.40 -2.05
C LEU A 71 1.31 9.53 -1.10
N THR A 72 1.70 8.26 -0.95
CA THR A 72 0.95 7.26 -0.18
C THR A 72 1.35 7.20 1.29
N SER A 73 2.49 7.81 1.68
CA SER A 73 3.10 7.68 3.02
C SER A 73 3.27 6.21 3.44
N SER A 74 3.55 5.33 2.46
CA SER A 74 3.44 3.88 2.58
C SER A 74 4.47 3.23 3.51
N ALA A 75 5.64 3.85 3.70
CA ALA A 75 6.77 3.20 4.37
C ALA A 75 6.47 2.78 5.82
N ASN A 76 5.84 3.64 6.62
CA ASN A 76 5.53 3.33 8.02
C ASN A 76 4.45 2.25 8.13
N LYS A 77 3.40 2.32 7.30
CA LYS A 77 2.34 1.32 7.24
C LYS A 77 2.91 -0.04 6.86
N SER A 78 3.68 -0.11 5.78
CA SER A 78 4.28 -1.36 5.29
C SER A 78 5.18 -2.02 6.33
N ARG A 79 6.01 -1.25 7.02
CA ARG A 79 6.87 -1.75 8.11
C ARG A 79 6.06 -2.28 9.29
N ALA A 80 5.00 -1.57 9.68
CA ALA A 80 4.11 -2.01 10.77
C ALA A 80 3.35 -3.30 10.39
N SER A 81 2.83 -3.39 9.16
CA SER A 81 2.18 -4.58 8.64
C SER A 81 3.14 -5.79 8.59
N ALA A 82 4.38 -5.58 8.12
CA ALA A 82 5.42 -6.61 8.13
C ALA A 82 5.74 -7.10 9.55
N ALA A 83 5.93 -6.16 10.50
CA ALA A 83 6.19 -6.50 11.89
C ALA A 83 5.05 -7.30 12.52
N TYR A 84 3.79 -6.94 12.21
CA TYR A 84 2.62 -7.68 12.69
C TYR A 84 2.60 -9.11 12.12
N CYS A 85 2.81 -9.29 10.80
CA CYS A 85 2.89 -10.61 10.18
C CYS A 85 3.94 -11.47 10.87
N ILE A 86 5.16 -10.96 11.06
CA ILE A 86 6.23 -11.68 11.77
C ILE A 86 5.81 -12.02 13.20
N SER A 87 5.19 -11.10 13.94
CA SER A 87 4.77 -11.36 15.33
C SER A 87 3.78 -12.52 15.42
N ARG A 88 2.96 -12.73 14.40
CA ARG A 88 2.00 -13.82 14.29
C ARG A 88 2.68 -15.11 13.83
N TRP A 89 3.45 -15.06 12.74
CA TRP A 89 4.05 -16.24 12.10
C TRP A 89 5.18 -16.87 12.93
N LYS A 90 5.98 -16.06 13.64
CA LYS A 90 7.07 -16.57 14.50
C LYS A 90 6.62 -17.50 15.63
N LYS A 91 5.30 -17.54 15.92
CA LYS A 91 4.74 -18.51 16.87
C LYS A 91 4.75 -19.94 16.32
N LYS A 92 4.84 -20.11 15.00
CA LYS A 92 4.85 -21.39 14.30
C LYS A 92 6.17 -21.69 13.61
N THR A 93 6.82 -20.66 13.05
CA THR A 93 8.03 -20.80 12.22
C THR A 93 9.05 -19.73 12.60
N ASP A 94 10.31 -20.12 12.79
CA ASP A 94 11.42 -19.19 12.98
C ASP A 94 11.57 -18.32 11.73
N PRO A 95 11.65 -16.97 11.84
CA PRO A 95 11.89 -16.08 10.71
C PRO A 95 13.11 -16.48 9.85
N ALA A 96 14.18 -16.98 10.46
CA ALA A 96 15.36 -17.47 9.75
C ALA A 96 15.11 -18.71 8.86
N ARG A 97 13.96 -19.34 8.98
CA ARG A 97 13.51 -20.48 8.15
C ARG A 97 12.38 -20.09 7.19
N MET A 98 11.95 -18.83 7.20
CA MET A 98 10.91 -18.34 6.29
C MET A 98 11.51 -17.93 4.95
N SER A 99 10.79 -18.25 3.87
CA SER A 99 10.97 -17.71 2.53
C SER A 99 9.69 -17.01 2.15
N LEU A 100 9.74 -15.69 1.86
CA LEU A 100 8.56 -14.85 1.69
C LEU A 100 8.48 -14.27 0.28
N LEU A 101 7.29 -14.32 -0.32
CA LEU A 101 6.93 -13.63 -1.55
C LEU A 101 6.03 -12.42 -1.23
N ASP A 102 6.51 -11.20 -1.50
CA ASP A 102 5.72 -9.98 -1.38
C ASP A 102 5.18 -9.60 -2.76
N ILE A 103 3.87 -9.80 -2.97
CA ILE A 103 3.20 -9.69 -4.27
C ILE A 103 2.62 -8.29 -4.45
N GLY A 104 2.92 -7.65 -5.59
CA GLY A 104 2.65 -6.23 -5.80
C GLY A 104 3.48 -5.39 -4.83
N CYS A 105 4.77 -5.70 -4.73
CA CYS A 105 5.68 -5.12 -3.74
C CYS A 105 5.93 -3.62 -3.93
N GLY A 106 5.58 -3.05 -5.09
CA GLY A 106 5.74 -1.64 -5.42
C GLY A 106 7.18 -1.18 -5.19
N THR A 107 7.36 -0.12 -4.40
CA THR A 107 8.67 0.46 -4.05
C THR A 107 9.46 -0.35 -3.01
N GLY A 108 8.97 -1.55 -2.65
CA GLY A 108 9.69 -2.53 -1.83
C GLY A 108 9.68 -2.30 -0.32
N GLN A 109 8.90 -1.35 0.19
CA GLN A 109 8.95 -0.96 1.62
C GLN A 109 8.61 -2.12 2.57
N ALA A 110 7.63 -2.98 2.21
CA ALA A 110 7.28 -4.15 3.02
C ALA A 110 8.34 -5.24 2.93
N ALA A 111 8.80 -5.58 1.72
CA ALA A 111 9.85 -6.57 1.49
C ALA A 111 11.15 -6.22 2.25
N ILE A 112 11.58 -4.95 2.19
CA ILE A 112 12.72 -4.44 2.97
C ILE A 112 12.45 -4.61 4.46
N GLY A 113 11.23 -4.27 4.92
CA GLY A 113 10.82 -4.45 6.31
C GLY A 113 10.94 -5.90 6.77
N PHE A 114 10.48 -6.85 5.99
CA PHE A 114 10.58 -8.29 6.28
C PHE A 114 12.04 -8.77 6.35
N ALA A 115 12.88 -8.37 5.38
CA ALA A 115 14.29 -8.74 5.38
C ALA A 115 15.03 -8.20 6.63
N LYS A 116 14.71 -6.96 7.06
CA LYS A 116 15.26 -6.38 8.30
C LYS A 116 14.78 -7.08 9.57
N LEU A 117 13.64 -7.77 9.52
CA LEU A 117 13.10 -8.56 10.63
C LEU A 117 13.62 -9.99 10.65
N GLY A 118 14.59 -10.32 9.79
CA GLY A 118 15.34 -11.59 9.84
C GLY A 118 14.75 -12.73 9.03
N ILE A 119 13.88 -12.47 8.07
CA ILE A 119 13.44 -13.51 7.11
C ILE A 119 14.63 -13.90 6.23
N SER A 120 14.86 -15.20 6.07
CA SER A 120 16.04 -15.74 5.39
C SER A 120 16.07 -15.49 3.89
N LYS A 121 14.92 -15.38 3.24
CA LYS A 121 14.75 -15.04 1.82
C LYS A 121 13.48 -14.23 1.64
N VAL A 122 13.57 -13.05 1.04
CA VAL A 122 12.41 -12.25 0.66
C VAL A 122 12.50 -11.96 -0.83
N CYS A 123 11.43 -12.26 -1.55
CA CYS A 123 11.28 -11.92 -2.97
C CYS A 123 10.16 -10.91 -3.12
N GLY A 124 10.46 -9.73 -3.66
CA GLY A 124 9.47 -8.75 -4.09
C GLY A 124 9.12 -8.99 -5.57
N LEU A 125 7.84 -9.21 -5.84
CA LEU A 125 7.28 -9.37 -7.18
C LEU A 125 6.37 -8.19 -7.52
N ASP A 126 6.64 -7.52 -8.64
CA ASP A 126 5.78 -6.47 -9.18
C ASP A 126 5.79 -6.51 -10.70
N ASN A 127 4.69 -6.16 -11.35
CA ASN A 127 4.62 -6.14 -12.82
C ASN A 127 5.25 -4.88 -13.43
N SER A 128 5.52 -3.85 -12.62
CA SER A 128 6.18 -2.61 -13.05
C SER A 128 7.69 -2.70 -12.88
N THR A 129 8.43 -2.63 -14.00
CA THR A 129 9.89 -2.48 -13.98
C THR A 129 10.32 -1.24 -13.20
N ALA A 130 9.61 -0.12 -13.35
CA ALA A 130 9.94 1.12 -12.65
C ALA A 130 9.78 1.01 -11.13
N MET A 131 8.75 0.29 -10.67
CA MET A 131 8.57 0.01 -9.24
C MET A 131 9.70 -0.86 -8.70
N ILE A 132 10.10 -1.90 -9.43
CA ILE A 132 11.22 -2.77 -9.06
C ILE A 132 12.55 -2.00 -9.04
N GLU A 133 12.81 -1.12 -9.99
CA GLU A 133 14.00 -0.26 -9.97
C GLU A 133 13.99 0.68 -8.75
N LYS A 134 12.83 1.24 -8.42
CA LYS A 134 12.67 2.05 -7.22
C LYS A 134 12.90 1.23 -5.94
N ALA A 135 12.39 0.01 -5.88
CA ALA A 135 12.61 -0.91 -4.75
C ALA A 135 14.10 -1.23 -4.55
N LYS A 136 14.85 -1.49 -5.63
CA LYS A 136 16.32 -1.66 -5.59
C LYS A 136 17.01 -0.40 -5.07
N GLY A 137 16.58 0.78 -5.53
CA GLY A 137 17.08 2.06 -5.05
C GLY A 137 16.81 2.27 -3.56
N ASN A 138 15.60 1.96 -3.10
CA ASN A 138 15.23 2.04 -1.69
C ASN A 138 16.04 1.05 -0.84
N GLN A 139 16.27 -0.17 -1.30
CA GLN A 139 17.16 -1.13 -0.65
C GLN A 139 18.58 -0.58 -0.50
N ALA A 140 19.14 0.01 -1.55
CA ALA A 140 20.51 0.55 -1.54
C ALA A 140 20.70 1.69 -0.51
N LEU A 141 19.63 2.38 -0.15
CA LEU A 141 19.65 3.43 0.89
C LEU A 141 19.60 2.87 2.33
N GLU A 142 19.32 1.59 2.50
CA GLU A 142 19.27 0.99 3.83
C GLU A 142 20.67 0.71 4.36
N LYS A 143 20.83 0.91 5.67
CA LYS A 143 22.05 0.53 6.36
C LYS A 143 22.26 -0.99 6.23
N ASP A 144 23.48 -1.42 5.93
CA ASP A 144 23.82 -2.84 5.74
C ASP A 144 23.01 -3.52 4.61
N SER A 145 22.67 -2.77 3.55
CA SER A 145 21.82 -3.24 2.43
C SER A 145 22.32 -4.56 1.81
N SER A 146 23.64 -4.78 1.77
CA SER A 146 24.26 -6.01 1.23
C SER A 146 23.98 -7.27 2.07
N LYS A 147 23.56 -7.11 3.33
CA LYS A 147 23.21 -8.23 4.22
C LYS A 147 21.73 -8.60 4.12
N LEU A 148 20.90 -7.79 3.44
CA LEU A 148 19.49 -8.08 3.29
C LEU A 148 19.30 -9.15 2.21
N ALA A 149 18.68 -10.28 2.58
CA ALA A 149 18.38 -11.38 1.67
C ALA A 149 17.15 -11.05 0.81
N LEU A 150 17.30 -10.11 -0.11
CA LEU A 150 16.26 -9.57 -0.98
C LEU A 150 16.52 -9.96 -2.44
N GLU A 151 15.48 -10.45 -3.09
CA GLU A 151 15.39 -10.69 -4.52
C GLU A 151 14.26 -9.84 -5.09
N TRP A 152 14.45 -9.27 -6.29
CA TRP A 152 13.44 -8.46 -6.96
C TRP A 152 13.11 -9.07 -8.31
N ARG A 153 11.83 -9.33 -8.57
CA ARG A 153 11.33 -9.90 -9.82
C ARG A 153 10.32 -8.98 -10.47
N VAL A 154 10.50 -8.73 -11.76
CA VAL A 154 9.45 -8.16 -12.61
C VAL A 154 8.59 -9.30 -13.11
N GLY A 155 7.29 -9.28 -12.84
CA GLY A 155 6.39 -10.35 -13.26
C GLY A 155 4.94 -10.11 -12.85
N ASP A 156 4.03 -10.74 -13.59
CA ASP A 156 2.61 -10.68 -13.32
C ASP A 156 2.18 -11.80 -12.35
N ALA A 157 1.56 -11.44 -11.25
CA ALA A 157 1.06 -12.39 -10.26
C ALA A 157 -0.10 -13.27 -10.79
N THR A 158 -0.69 -12.92 -11.93
CA THR A 158 -1.69 -13.76 -12.61
C THR A 158 -1.05 -14.88 -13.44
N ASP A 159 0.24 -14.75 -13.77
CA ASP A 159 0.98 -15.80 -14.47
C ASP A 159 1.37 -16.92 -13.49
N ALA A 160 0.94 -18.14 -13.80
CA ALA A 160 1.29 -19.34 -13.01
C ALA A 160 2.80 -19.60 -12.96
N GLY A 161 3.56 -19.10 -13.94
CA GLY A 161 5.02 -19.19 -14.04
C GLY A 161 5.79 -18.14 -13.23
N ALA A 162 5.11 -17.18 -12.58
CA ALA A 162 5.77 -16.11 -11.81
C ALA A 162 6.61 -16.63 -10.62
N ALA A 163 6.28 -17.83 -10.10
CA ALA A 163 7.07 -18.54 -9.11
C ALA A 163 6.98 -20.06 -9.30
N HIS A 164 7.95 -20.78 -8.73
CA HIS A 164 7.96 -22.24 -8.75
C HIS A 164 7.04 -22.84 -7.68
N GLY A 165 6.65 -24.10 -7.86
CA GLY A 165 5.84 -24.81 -6.87
C GLY A 165 6.61 -24.96 -5.53
N ASN A 166 5.93 -24.64 -4.42
CA ASN A 166 6.49 -24.72 -3.06
C ASN A 166 7.77 -23.87 -2.84
N GLU A 167 7.98 -22.81 -3.64
CA GLU A 167 9.18 -21.98 -3.54
C GLU A 167 9.21 -21.14 -2.27
N PHE A 168 8.05 -20.73 -1.78
CA PHE A 168 7.92 -19.86 -0.64
C PHE A 168 7.16 -20.54 0.50
N THR A 169 7.48 -20.18 1.74
CA THR A 169 6.72 -20.60 2.92
C THR A 169 5.66 -19.58 3.29
N HIS A 170 5.85 -18.30 2.91
CA HIS A 170 4.94 -17.22 3.25
C HIS A 170 4.72 -16.30 2.04
N ALA A 171 3.55 -15.66 1.99
CA ALA A 171 3.32 -14.58 1.03
C ALA A 171 2.49 -13.44 1.62
N THR A 172 2.68 -12.25 1.05
CA THR A 172 1.91 -11.05 1.38
C THR A 172 1.36 -10.38 0.13
N LEU A 173 0.17 -9.80 0.26
CA LEU A 173 -0.42 -8.83 -0.66
C LEU A 173 -0.89 -7.66 0.18
N PHE A 174 -0.19 -6.54 0.13
CA PHE A 174 -0.52 -5.37 0.91
C PHE A 174 -1.17 -4.26 0.09
N TYR A 175 -1.73 -3.29 0.75
CA TYR A 175 -2.49 -2.21 0.15
C TYR A 175 -3.63 -2.73 -0.74
N PHE A 176 -3.75 -2.17 -1.94
CA PHE A 176 -4.79 -2.50 -2.90
C PHE A 176 -4.39 -3.60 -3.90
N SER A 177 -3.24 -4.26 -3.74
CA SER A 177 -2.72 -5.24 -4.71
C SER A 177 -3.74 -6.32 -5.09
N ILE A 178 -4.49 -6.87 -4.11
CA ILE A 178 -5.53 -7.87 -4.38
C ILE A 178 -6.65 -7.35 -5.29
N TYR A 179 -6.91 -6.04 -5.29
CA TYR A 179 -8.01 -5.45 -6.06
C TYR A 179 -7.65 -5.17 -7.52
N TYR A 180 -6.38 -5.19 -7.89
CA TYR A 180 -5.96 -5.17 -9.30
C TYR A 180 -6.22 -6.51 -10.00
N LEU A 181 -6.32 -7.60 -9.26
CA LEU A 181 -6.51 -8.94 -9.79
C LEU A 181 -8.00 -9.18 -10.08
N LYS A 182 -8.35 -9.30 -11.37
CA LYS A 182 -9.74 -9.56 -11.79
C LYS A 182 -10.19 -10.95 -11.39
N ASP A 183 -9.41 -11.98 -11.73
CA ASP A 183 -9.68 -13.39 -11.44
C ASP A 183 -8.96 -13.82 -10.16
N LYS A 184 -9.56 -13.52 -9.01
CA LYS A 184 -9.02 -13.92 -7.71
C LYS A 184 -8.98 -15.43 -7.48
N PRO A 185 -9.99 -16.22 -7.92
CA PRO A 185 -9.91 -17.69 -7.85
C PRO A 185 -8.71 -18.27 -8.59
N ALA A 186 -8.43 -17.83 -9.81
CA ALA A 186 -7.24 -18.29 -10.55
C ALA A 186 -5.93 -17.86 -9.85
N PHE A 187 -5.89 -16.63 -9.37
CA PHE A 187 -4.74 -16.12 -8.60
C PHE A 187 -4.49 -16.97 -7.34
N PHE A 188 -5.51 -17.24 -6.51
CA PHE A 188 -5.32 -18.04 -5.29
C PHE A 188 -4.89 -19.48 -5.59
N LYS A 189 -5.31 -20.08 -6.72
CA LYS A 189 -4.79 -21.39 -7.17
C LYS A 189 -3.30 -21.32 -7.50
N ASN A 190 -2.83 -20.28 -8.18
CA ASN A 190 -1.39 -20.08 -8.43
C ASN A 190 -0.64 -19.89 -7.11
N LEU A 191 -1.14 -19.01 -6.24
CA LEU A 191 -0.53 -18.75 -4.94
C LEU A 191 -0.44 -20.01 -4.08
N TYR A 192 -1.49 -20.85 -4.08
CA TYR A 192 -1.48 -22.13 -3.37
C TYR A 192 -0.37 -23.07 -3.86
N ARG A 193 -0.10 -23.08 -5.18
CA ARG A 193 1.02 -23.86 -5.73
C ARG A 193 2.38 -23.31 -5.31
N TRP A 194 2.55 -22.00 -5.22
CA TRP A 194 3.81 -21.37 -4.88
C TRP A 194 4.18 -21.49 -3.40
N ILE A 195 3.17 -21.61 -2.53
CA ILE A 195 3.38 -21.75 -1.09
C ILE A 195 3.61 -23.22 -0.72
N ALA A 196 4.64 -23.48 0.08
CA ALA A 196 4.92 -24.81 0.61
C ALA A 196 3.86 -25.28 1.62
N PRO A 197 3.64 -26.59 1.79
CA PRO A 197 2.81 -27.13 2.87
C PRO A 197 3.25 -26.59 4.24
N GLY A 198 2.29 -26.27 5.10
CA GLY A 198 2.53 -25.62 6.39
C GLY A 198 2.80 -24.11 6.31
N GLY A 199 2.77 -23.54 5.11
CA GLY A 199 2.99 -22.12 4.89
C GLY A 199 1.77 -21.25 5.20
N SER A 200 1.99 -19.94 5.29
CA SER A 200 0.96 -18.96 5.64
C SER A 200 0.97 -17.76 4.70
N ILE A 201 -0.20 -17.17 4.44
CA ILE A 201 -0.31 -15.94 3.65
C ILE A 201 -1.07 -14.86 4.41
N CYS A 202 -0.79 -13.60 4.06
CA CYS A 202 -1.49 -12.43 4.55
C CYS A 202 -1.96 -11.56 3.40
N VAL A 203 -3.24 -11.25 3.37
CA VAL A 203 -3.86 -10.40 2.34
C VAL A 203 -4.49 -9.19 3.01
N GLU A 204 -4.05 -7.98 2.64
CA GLU A 204 -4.68 -6.75 3.10
C GLU A 204 -5.92 -6.44 2.26
N VAL A 205 -7.01 -6.11 2.96
CA VAL A 205 -8.31 -5.82 2.36
C VAL A 205 -8.99 -4.66 3.10
N VAL A 206 -10.00 -4.06 2.47
CA VAL A 206 -10.78 -2.98 3.06
C VAL A 206 -12.28 -3.27 2.98
N ASN A 207 -13.05 -2.71 3.91
CA ASN A 207 -14.49 -2.59 3.71
C ASN A 207 -14.74 -1.44 2.71
N LYS A 208 -15.02 -1.78 1.45
CA LYS A 208 -15.13 -0.82 0.34
C LYS A 208 -16.13 0.32 0.57
N TYR A 209 -17.13 0.11 1.43
CA TYR A 209 -18.15 1.12 1.73
C TYR A 209 -17.77 2.04 2.89
N LYS A 210 -16.81 1.62 3.75
CA LYS A 210 -16.53 2.29 5.02
C LYS A 210 -15.11 2.81 5.19
N PHE A 211 -14.11 2.22 4.49
CA PHE A 211 -12.73 2.66 4.62
C PHE A 211 -12.55 4.12 4.19
N ASP A 212 -11.52 4.76 4.70
CA ASP A 212 -11.15 6.11 4.27
C ASP A 212 -10.34 6.04 2.97
N PRO A 213 -10.88 6.53 1.83
CA PRO A 213 -10.16 6.51 0.55
C PRO A 213 -9.17 7.65 0.40
N MET A 214 -9.15 8.60 1.34
CA MET A 214 -8.22 9.73 1.29
C MET A 214 -6.81 9.26 1.67
N PHE A 215 -5.81 9.78 0.97
CA PHE A 215 -4.43 9.56 1.37
C PHE A 215 -4.12 10.24 2.69
N GLN A 216 -3.34 9.59 3.55
CA GLN A 216 -2.92 10.18 4.82
C GLN A 216 -2.15 11.48 4.64
N SER A 217 -1.40 11.64 3.55
CA SER A 217 -0.72 12.89 3.17
C SER A 217 -1.67 14.04 2.86
N ALA A 218 -2.93 13.76 2.53
CA ALA A 218 -3.99 14.74 2.33
C ALA A 218 -4.82 15.00 3.59
N ALA A 219 -4.72 14.14 4.60
CA ALA A 219 -5.48 14.28 5.84
C ALA A 219 -4.95 15.45 6.68
N PRO A 220 -5.84 16.29 7.26
CA PRO A 220 -5.42 17.43 8.08
C PRO A 220 -4.77 16.99 9.39
N PHE A 221 -5.02 15.77 9.84
CA PHE A 221 -4.46 15.21 11.07
C PHE A 221 -3.98 13.78 10.83
N VAL A 222 -2.77 13.47 11.29
CA VAL A 222 -2.21 12.11 11.17
C VAL A 222 -2.98 11.14 12.07
N GLY A 223 -3.42 10.02 11.48
CA GLY A 223 -4.12 8.96 12.22
C GLY A 223 -5.58 9.27 12.58
N PHE A 224 -6.16 10.30 11.99
CA PHE A 224 -7.53 10.71 12.22
C PHE A 224 -8.32 10.77 10.90
N SER A 225 -9.36 9.95 10.78
CA SER A 225 -10.26 9.99 9.62
C SER A 225 -11.41 10.98 9.86
N LEU A 226 -11.64 11.86 8.89
CA LEU A 226 -12.76 12.79 8.89
C LEU A 226 -14.10 12.12 8.54
N GLN A 227 -14.08 10.89 8.01
CA GLN A 227 -15.28 10.20 7.50
C GLN A 227 -16.41 10.09 8.53
N LYS A 228 -16.06 9.96 9.82
CA LYS A 228 -17.05 9.87 10.92
C LYS A 228 -17.80 11.17 11.18
N TYR A 229 -17.27 12.30 10.74
CA TYR A 229 -17.78 13.64 11.07
C TYR A 229 -18.39 14.33 9.85
N THR A 230 -18.35 13.71 8.69
CA THR A 230 -18.95 14.24 7.45
C THR A 230 -20.30 13.56 7.19
N LYS A 231 -21.28 14.32 6.72
CA LYS A 231 -22.60 13.79 6.31
C LYS A 231 -22.53 12.96 5.03
N LYS A 232 -21.53 13.22 4.19
CA LYS A 232 -21.25 12.53 2.95
C LYS A 232 -19.81 12.06 2.99
N ARG A 233 -19.57 10.86 2.48
CA ARG A 233 -18.20 10.32 2.39
C ARG A 233 -17.32 11.22 1.55
N GLU A 234 -16.21 11.67 2.14
CA GLU A 234 -15.17 12.38 1.42
C GLU A 234 -14.32 11.34 0.66
N ASN A 235 -14.20 11.52 -0.63
CA ASN A 235 -13.52 10.59 -1.52
C ASN A 235 -12.40 11.23 -2.35
N THR A 236 -12.11 12.51 -2.09
CA THR A 236 -11.13 13.29 -2.85
C THR A 236 -9.96 13.72 -1.97
N SER A 237 -8.74 13.35 -2.36
CA SER A 237 -7.48 13.81 -1.77
C SER A 237 -6.92 14.96 -2.59
N LYS A 238 -6.55 16.07 -1.95
CA LYS A 238 -5.86 17.20 -2.59
C LYS A 238 -4.57 17.50 -1.85
N ILE A 239 -3.44 17.44 -2.57
CA ILE A 239 -2.12 17.63 -2.00
C ILE A 239 -1.35 18.60 -2.89
N THR A 240 -0.66 19.56 -2.26
CA THR A 240 0.21 20.49 -2.98
C THR A 240 1.65 20.16 -2.69
N PHE A 241 2.35 19.66 -3.69
CA PHE A 241 3.79 19.46 -3.67
C PHE A 241 4.54 20.70 -4.21
N ASN A 242 5.85 20.72 -4.07
CA ASN A 242 6.65 21.84 -4.56
C ASN A 242 6.52 22.03 -6.09
N LYS A 243 6.56 20.91 -6.86
CA LYS A 243 6.60 20.90 -8.32
C LYS A 243 5.24 20.68 -8.98
N PHE A 244 4.26 20.12 -8.29
CA PHE A 244 2.95 19.82 -8.85
C PHE A 244 1.85 19.88 -7.79
N GLN A 245 0.60 19.94 -8.27
CA GLN A 245 -0.60 19.72 -7.49
C GLN A 245 -1.16 18.36 -7.83
N TYR A 246 -1.63 17.66 -6.82
CA TYR A 246 -2.22 16.33 -6.91
C TYR A 246 -3.68 16.36 -6.45
N GLU A 247 -4.54 15.74 -7.24
CA GLU A 247 -5.93 15.47 -6.87
C GLU A 247 -6.24 14.00 -7.18
N GLY A 248 -6.67 13.23 -6.17
CA GLY A 248 -7.09 11.85 -6.30
C GLY A 248 -8.54 11.68 -5.86
N THR A 249 -9.38 11.01 -6.66
CA THR A 249 -10.80 10.78 -6.36
C THR A 249 -11.14 9.31 -6.50
N PHE A 250 -11.68 8.71 -5.42
CA PHE A 250 -12.11 7.33 -5.36
C PHE A 250 -13.62 7.21 -5.53
N ASN A 251 -14.07 6.42 -6.49
CA ASN A 251 -15.49 6.19 -6.77
C ASN A 251 -15.78 4.69 -6.82
N LEU A 252 -16.79 4.24 -6.08
CA LEU A 252 -17.38 2.93 -6.29
C LEU A 252 -18.22 2.95 -7.58
N LEU A 253 -18.05 1.92 -8.38
CA LEU A 253 -18.87 1.68 -9.57
C LEU A 253 -19.96 0.70 -9.17
N GLU A 254 -21.19 1.22 -9.09
CA GLU A 254 -22.36 0.43 -8.70
C GLU A 254 -23.00 -0.17 -9.94
N GLU A 255 -23.25 -1.48 -9.88
CA GLU A 255 -24.05 -2.20 -10.86
C GLU A 255 -25.19 -2.90 -10.09
N GLY A 256 -26.40 -2.31 -10.12
CA GLY A 256 -27.51 -2.70 -9.25
C GLY A 256 -27.26 -2.35 -7.78
N ASP A 257 -27.59 -3.26 -6.88
CA ASP A 257 -27.48 -3.06 -5.42
C ASP A 257 -26.06 -3.32 -4.85
N LYS A 258 -25.08 -3.65 -5.70
CA LYS A 258 -23.72 -4.01 -5.29
C LYS A 258 -22.69 -3.28 -6.14
N ALA A 259 -21.66 -2.74 -5.47
CA ALA A 259 -20.47 -2.27 -6.14
C ALA A 259 -19.43 -3.41 -6.20
N GLU A 260 -19.12 -3.91 -7.39
CA GLU A 260 -18.08 -4.95 -7.57
C GLU A 260 -16.75 -4.38 -8.08
N ALA A 261 -16.76 -3.12 -8.48
CA ALA A 261 -15.59 -2.41 -8.95
C ALA A 261 -15.50 -1.01 -8.35
N ALA A 262 -14.32 -0.45 -8.39
CA ALA A 262 -14.06 0.95 -8.05
C ALA A 262 -13.09 1.57 -9.07
N GLU A 263 -13.19 2.87 -9.22
CA GLU A 263 -12.29 3.67 -10.01
C GLU A 263 -11.60 4.70 -9.11
N PHE A 264 -10.28 4.76 -9.17
CA PHE A 264 -9.52 5.82 -8.53
C PHE A 264 -8.85 6.66 -9.62
N ARG A 265 -9.31 7.89 -9.75
CA ARG A 265 -8.81 8.87 -10.72
C ARG A 265 -7.81 9.78 -10.05
N GLU A 266 -6.68 9.99 -10.69
CA GLU A 266 -5.66 10.91 -10.24
C GLU A 266 -5.35 11.94 -11.32
N VAL A 267 -5.23 13.20 -10.90
CA VAL A 267 -4.85 14.33 -11.75
C VAL A 267 -3.64 15.01 -11.12
N ILE A 268 -2.56 15.07 -11.87
CA ILE A 268 -1.30 15.69 -11.46
C ILE A 268 -1.05 16.88 -12.39
N THR A 269 -1.08 18.09 -11.84
CA THR A 269 -0.87 19.35 -12.58
C THR A 269 0.49 19.92 -12.21
N PHE A 270 1.41 19.97 -13.17
CA PHE A 270 2.74 20.52 -12.98
C PHE A 270 2.72 22.05 -12.98
N LYS A 271 3.45 22.67 -12.03
CA LYS A 271 3.40 24.13 -11.82
C LYS A 271 4.24 24.91 -12.82
N ASP A 272 5.30 24.29 -13.32
CA ASP A 272 6.28 24.91 -14.24
C ASP A 272 5.88 24.84 -15.71
N SER A 273 5.17 23.79 -16.11
CA SER A 273 4.83 23.52 -17.51
C SER A 273 3.33 23.58 -17.81
N SER A 274 2.48 23.72 -16.79
CA SER A 274 1.02 23.58 -16.91
C SER A 274 0.57 22.24 -17.52
N THR A 275 1.48 21.28 -17.63
CA THR A 275 1.19 19.92 -18.12
C THR A 275 0.31 19.20 -17.10
N VAL A 276 -0.66 18.44 -17.59
CA VAL A 276 -1.58 17.68 -16.75
C VAL A 276 -1.48 16.22 -17.09
N ARG A 277 -1.04 15.41 -16.11
CA ARG A 277 -1.10 13.95 -16.18
C ARG A 277 -2.41 13.47 -15.58
N ARG A 278 -3.09 12.59 -16.30
CA ARG A 278 -4.31 11.92 -15.83
C ARG A 278 -4.11 10.42 -15.84
N GLN A 279 -4.47 9.77 -14.72
CA GLN A 279 -4.38 8.32 -14.61
C GLN A 279 -5.55 7.76 -13.84
N LYS A 280 -5.90 6.51 -14.16
CA LYS A 280 -7.09 5.85 -13.65
C LYS A 280 -6.75 4.41 -13.24
N HIS A 281 -6.96 4.10 -11.98
CA HIS A 281 -6.90 2.75 -11.46
C HIS A 281 -8.30 2.14 -11.54
N THR A 282 -8.37 0.93 -12.03
CA THR A 282 -9.58 0.11 -11.98
C THR A 282 -9.35 -1.01 -10.97
N PHE A 283 -10.20 -1.04 -9.94
CA PHE A 283 -10.16 -2.04 -8.88
C PHE A 283 -11.36 -2.99 -8.99
N TYR A 284 -11.11 -4.29 -8.89
CA TYR A 284 -12.14 -5.33 -8.77
C TYR A 284 -12.31 -5.66 -7.29
N MET A 285 -13.38 -5.13 -6.68
CA MET A 285 -13.61 -5.13 -5.24
C MET A 285 -14.82 -5.98 -4.84
N PRO A 286 -14.73 -7.32 -4.88
CA PRO A 286 -15.78 -8.18 -4.35
C PRO A 286 -15.92 -7.97 -2.83
N ASP A 287 -16.95 -8.52 -2.23
CA ASP A 287 -17.11 -8.50 -0.78
C ASP A 287 -16.02 -9.33 -0.09
N LEU A 288 -15.66 -8.95 1.15
CA LEU A 288 -14.59 -9.63 1.89
C LEU A 288 -14.83 -11.15 2.02
N LYS A 289 -16.10 -11.56 2.16
CA LYS A 289 -16.48 -12.98 2.22
C LYS A 289 -16.16 -13.73 0.92
N GLU A 290 -16.23 -13.05 -0.22
CA GLU A 290 -15.93 -13.65 -1.53
C GLU A 290 -14.42 -13.85 -1.71
N ILE A 291 -13.60 -12.92 -1.21
CA ILE A 291 -12.14 -13.08 -1.17
C ILE A 291 -11.76 -14.29 -0.30
N ILE A 292 -12.38 -14.42 0.89
CA ILE A 292 -12.15 -15.57 1.78
C ILE A 292 -12.58 -16.88 1.10
N LYS A 293 -13.75 -16.93 0.45
CA LYS A 293 -14.22 -18.10 -0.30
C LYS A 293 -13.29 -18.47 -1.46
N ALA A 294 -12.74 -17.48 -2.17
CA ALA A 294 -11.81 -17.74 -3.28
C ALA A 294 -10.49 -18.37 -2.77
N ALA A 295 -9.98 -17.93 -1.63
CA ALA A 295 -8.81 -18.52 -1.00
C ALA A 295 -9.10 -19.94 -0.47
N ASP A 296 -10.25 -20.16 0.17
CA ASP A 296 -10.70 -21.45 0.67
C ASP A 296 -10.88 -22.48 -0.48
N ALA A 297 -11.52 -22.06 -1.56
CA ALA A 297 -11.70 -22.89 -2.76
C ALA A 297 -10.36 -23.29 -3.42
N ALA A 298 -9.28 -22.53 -3.21
CA ALA A 298 -7.93 -22.89 -3.65
C ALA A 298 -7.21 -23.84 -2.69
N GLY A 299 -7.75 -24.07 -1.49
CA GLY A 299 -7.22 -24.96 -0.46
C GLY A 299 -6.59 -24.25 0.77
N PHE A 300 -6.64 -22.92 0.84
CA PHE A 300 -6.18 -22.19 2.01
C PHE A 300 -7.23 -22.20 3.13
N GLN A 301 -6.80 -22.46 4.36
CA GLN A 301 -7.65 -22.34 5.54
C GLN A 301 -7.63 -20.92 6.08
N TYR A 302 -8.78 -20.30 6.27
CA TYR A 302 -8.91 -18.98 6.89
C TYR A 302 -8.62 -19.04 8.39
N MET A 303 -7.65 -18.24 8.86
CA MET A 303 -7.14 -18.23 10.24
C MET A 303 -7.55 -16.98 11.03
N GLY A 304 -8.45 -16.17 10.48
CA GLY A 304 -8.91 -14.93 11.11
C GLY A 304 -8.28 -13.69 10.50
N TYR A 305 -8.56 -12.55 11.12
CA TYR A 305 -8.09 -11.25 10.64
C TYR A 305 -7.47 -10.41 11.76
N GLN A 306 -6.74 -9.38 11.36
CA GLN A 306 -6.32 -8.27 12.20
C GLN A 306 -6.97 -6.99 11.70
N ASP A 307 -7.66 -6.28 12.59
CA ASP A 307 -8.12 -4.92 12.31
C ASP A 307 -6.94 -3.95 12.35
N MET A 308 -6.81 -3.13 11.30
CA MET A 308 -5.71 -2.17 11.17
C MET A 308 -6.01 -0.81 11.80
N MET A 309 -7.12 -0.66 12.51
CA MET A 309 -7.48 0.57 13.22
C MET A 309 -6.37 1.02 14.18
N GLY A 310 -5.70 0.08 14.88
CA GLY A 310 -4.55 0.38 15.74
C GLY A 310 -3.33 0.94 15.01
N LEU A 311 -3.28 0.81 13.68
CA LEU A 311 -2.27 1.39 12.78
C LEU A 311 -2.78 2.69 12.11
N GLY A 312 -3.96 3.18 12.47
CA GLY A 312 -4.58 4.37 11.88
C GLY A 312 -5.36 4.11 10.60
N PHE A 313 -5.66 2.86 10.25
CA PHE A 313 -6.41 2.50 9.04
C PHE A 313 -7.75 1.85 9.41
N GLU A 314 -8.77 2.70 9.55
CA GLU A 314 -10.12 2.25 9.89
C GLU A 314 -10.73 1.45 8.72
N TYR A 315 -11.44 0.35 9.07
CA TYR A 315 -12.09 -0.55 8.11
C TYR A 315 -11.14 -1.20 7.09
N ALA A 316 -9.85 -1.24 7.42
CA ALA A 316 -8.83 -2.03 6.72
C ALA A 316 -8.47 -3.25 7.59
N TYR A 317 -8.24 -4.38 6.96
CA TYR A 317 -8.02 -5.66 7.62
C TYR A 317 -6.89 -6.44 6.96
N MET A 318 -6.11 -7.14 7.76
CA MET A 318 -5.16 -8.16 7.30
C MET A 318 -5.82 -9.53 7.50
N LEU A 319 -6.14 -10.23 6.42
CA LEU A 319 -6.68 -11.58 6.44
C LEU A 319 -5.52 -12.57 6.43
N PHE A 320 -5.58 -13.56 7.30
CA PHE A 320 -4.55 -14.61 7.42
C PHE A 320 -5.10 -15.96 7.00
N PHE A 321 -4.29 -16.70 6.26
CA PHE A 321 -4.63 -18.04 5.80
C PHE A 321 -3.42 -18.96 5.93
N ASP A 322 -3.66 -20.24 6.15
CA ASP A 322 -2.64 -21.29 6.19
C ASP A 322 -2.86 -22.31 5.06
N LYS A 323 -1.78 -22.87 4.55
CA LYS A 323 -1.79 -24.04 3.69
C LYS A 323 -1.40 -25.27 4.52
N HIS A 324 -2.26 -26.26 4.56
CA HIS A 324 -2.03 -27.56 5.21
C HIS A 324 -1.37 -28.57 4.26
#